data_5b8c8764b9cfb5fef9517ff4480550fd
#
_entry.id   5b8c8764b9cfb5fef9517ff4480550fd
#
_cell.length_a   1.000
_cell.length_b   1.000
_cell.length_c   1.000
_cell.angle_alpha   90.00
_cell.angle_beta   90.00
_cell.angle_gamma   90.00
#
_symmetry.space_group_name_H-M   'P 1'
#
loop_
_entity.id
_entity.type
_entity.pdbx_description
1 polymer ?
#
loop_
_entity_poly.entity_id
_entity_poly.type
_entity_poly.pdbx_seq_one_letter_code
_entity_poly.pdbx_strand_id
1 'polypeptide(L)'
;MTENEPATRAHAHPIVYMFLALPFGVSGGFVTVTLGYLFSKAGISVETIAGLSAATILPGVLKFLWAPLVDACMTLKKWYVLSCIVTAAGLLCMGILPIKESSITALIIIIYITNIASSFLGTATSGLAAHDIPEEMKGRLSGYYNAGNLGGSGIGGGMGLWLAENLSYNWMPAAILSALSVLCCFGLLFVREYASTIREMNVGRTMLNLFKDIWITLKARMGILAMVLCFLPLGTGAASGVWSAIAGGWNASAQTVEFVTGVMSGLITAAGCLLGGWICDRNDRKMSYVVFGLMLALCAVGMAYSPHTEWMYIIWTSLYAFVTGLCYAAFSAFVFEAIGKGAAGTKYTVFASLSNFPIWYMTIFDGWAYDHYKSIGKAPEGMLYIEAACGIVGIVLFLIFSRLLKGKKVSLAAN
;
A
#
# COMPACT_ATOMS: atom_id res chain seq x y z
N MET A 1 -8.53 49.77 12.03
CA MET A 1 -8.60 48.51 12.80
C MET A 1 -8.21 47.39 11.84
N THR A 2 -6.94 46.98 11.88
CA THR A 2 -6.40 45.88 11.06
C THR A 2 -6.84 44.59 11.74
N GLU A 3 -7.73 43.84 11.09
CA GLU A 3 -8.05 42.48 11.49
C GLU A 3 -6.75 41.66 11.49
N ASN A 4 -6.39 41.21 12.69
CA ASN A 4 -5.34 40.20 12.84
C ASN A 4 -5.82 38.93 12.13
N GLU A 5 -5.34 38.67 10.92
CA GLU A 5 -5.37 37.33 10.35
C GLU A 5 -4.71 36.38 11.36
N PRO A 6 -5.40 35.31 11.80
CA PRO A 6 -4.77 34.36 12.71
C PRO A 6 -3.58 33.76 11.97
N ALA A 7 -2.37 33.93 12.55
CA ALA A 7 -1.14 33.37 12.03
C ALA A 7 -1.41 31.97 11.49
N THR A 8 -1.16 31.77 10.20
CA THR A 8 -1.32 30.48 9.52
C THR A 8 -0.41 29.46 10.22
N ARG A 9 -1.03 28.72 11.14
CA ARG A 9 -0.29 27.78 11.98
C ARG A 9 0.31 26.71 11.06
N ALA A 10 1.64 26.55 11.09
CA ALA A 10 2.39 25.64 10.24
C ALA A 10 1.83 24.21 10.27
N HIS A 11 1.57 23.61 9.10
CA HIS A 11 1.27 22.20 8.94
C HIS A 11 2.50 21.34 9.25
N ALA A 12 2.31 20.05 9.59
CA ALA A 12 3.43 19.13 9.77
C ALA A 12 4.19 18.93 8.45
N HIS A 13 5.49 18.68 8.53
CA HIS A 13 6.25 18.30 7.33
C HIS A 13 5.79 16.90 6.86
N PRO A 14 5.55 16.66 5.54
CA PRO A 14 5.08 15.38 5.02
C PRO A 14 5.88 14.15 5.44
N ILE A 15 7.18 14.30 5.75
CA ILE A 15 8.05 13.22 6.25
C ILE A 15 7.51 12.59 7.55
N VAL A 16 6.78 13.33 8.37
CA VAL A 16 6.19 12.81 9.61
C VAL A 16 5.23 11.66 9.29
N TYR A 17 4.51 11.76 8.18
CA TYR A 17 3.58 10.74 7.72
C TYR A 17 4.27 9.48 7.20
N MET A 18 5.56 9.56 6.81
CA MET A 18 6.37 8.37 6.53
C MET A 18 6.59 7.55 7.80
N PHE A 19 6.97 8.22 8.89
CA PHE A 19 7.14 7.54 10.19
C PHE A 19 5.82 7.02 10.74
N LEU A 20 4.72 7.78 10.61
CA LEU A 20 3.39 7.34 11.05
C LEU A 20 2.83 6.17 10.21
N ALA A 21 3.20 6.03 8.96
CA ALA A 21 2.79 4.92 8.11
C ALA A 21 3.66 3.66 8.26
N LEU A 22 4.88 3.80 8.80
CA LEU A 22 5.84 2.70 8.90
C LEU A 22 5.31 1.47 9.67
N PRO A 23 4.66 1.58 10.84
CA PRO A 23 4.13 0.42 11.58
C PRO A 23 3.09 -0.37 10.78
N PHE A 24 2.37 0.29 9.87
CA PHE A 24 1.40 -0.36 8.98
C PHE A 24 2.08 -1.40 8.06
N GLY A 25 3.26 -1.07 7.51
CA GLY A 25 4.02 -2.00 6.67
C GLY A 25 4.80 -3.06 7.45
N VAL A 26 5.40 -2.68 8.59
CA VAL A 26 6.29 -3.55 9.38
C VAL A 26 5.62 -4.88 9.74
N SER A 27 4.34 -4.87 10.15
CA SER A 27 3.62 -6.08 10.53
C SER A 27 3.46 -7.05 9.35
N GLY A 28 3.13 -6.53 8.16
CA GLY A 28 3.00 -7.34 6.95
C GLY A 28 4.33 -7.96 6.52
N GLY A 29 5.40 -7.15 6.46
CA GLY A 29 6.73 -7.60 6.11
C GLY A 29 7.29 -8.65 7.07
N PHE A 30 7.06 -8.48 8.37
CA PHE A 30 7.47 -9.46 9.37
C PHE A 30 6.79 -10.83 9.16
N VAL A 31 5.50 -10.86 8.86
CA VAL A 31 4.78 -12.11 8.61
C VAL A 31 5.23 -12.76 7.31
N THR A 32 5.30 -11.99 6.22
CA THR A 32 5.52 -12.56 4.89
C THR A 32 6.96 -13.00 4.66
N VAL A 33 7.93 -12.31 5.23
CA VAL A 33 9.36 -12.60 5.03
C VAL A 33 9.96 -13.27 6.26
N THR A 34 9.95 -12.60 7.41
CA THR A 34 10.66 -13.10 8.61
C THR A 34 10.03 -14.38 9.14
N LEU A 35 8.72 -14.39 9.43
CA LEU A 35 8.03 -15.60 9.90
C LEU A 35 8.02 -16.68 8.82
N GLY A 36 7.78 -16.32 7.56
CA GLY A 36 7.82 -17.25 6.44
C GLY A 36 9.15 -18.02 6.39
N TYR A 37 10.27 -17.32 6.49
CA TYR A 37 11.61 -17.94 6.54
C TYR A 37 11.79 -18.83 7.78
N LEU A 38 11.44 -18.36 8.96
CA LEU A 38 11.58 -19.13 10.20
C LEU A 38 10.76 -20.42 10.16
N PHE A 39 9.53 -20.38 9.64
CA PHE A 39 8.68 -21.55 9.45
C PHE A 39 9.23 -22.51 8.39
N SER A 40 9.75 -21.99 7.28
CA SER A 40 10.42 -22.79 6.26
C SER A 40 11.64 -23.55 6.84
N LYS A 41 12.46 -22.85 7.63
CA LYS A 41 13.61 -23.45 8.33
C LYS A 41 13.21 -24.53 9.35
N ALA A 42 12.01 -24.39 9.92
CA ALA A 42 11.43 -25.41 10.83
C ALA A 42 10.77 -26.58 10.09
N GLY A 43 10.81 -26.63 8.76
CA GLY A 43 10.25 -27.71 7.95
C GLY A 43 8.73 -27.66 7.77
N ILE A 44 8.08 -26.52 8.08
CA ILE A 44 6.65 -26.32 7.87
C ILE A 44 6.35 -26.24 6.36
N SER A 45 5.22 -26.82 5.95
CA SER A 45 4.84 -26.88 4.54
C SER A 45 4.70 -25.50 3.89
N VAL A 46 5.08 -25.38 2.62
CA VAL A 46 4.94 -24.14 1.82
C VAL A 46 3.49 -23.69 1.74
N GLU A 47 2.54 -24.63 1.68
CA GLU A 47 1.11 -24.35 1.69
C GLU A 47 0.68 -23.60 2.96
N THR A 48 1.16 -24.05 4.12
CA THR A 48 0.89 -23.40 5.42
C THR A 48 1.48 -21.99 5.46
N ILE A 49 2.72 -21.81 5.00
CA ILE A 49 3.39 -20.50 4.94
C ILE A 49 2.63 -19.55 4.01
N ALA A 50 2.18 -20.04 2.86
CA ALA A 50 1.34 -19.28 1.95
C ALA A 50 0.01 -18.86 2.59
N GLY A 51 -0.60 -19.74 3.39
CA GLY A 51 -1.79 -19.44 4.18
C GLY A 51 -1.59 -18.32 5.20
N LEU A 52 -0.45 -18.30 5.89
CA LEU A 52 -0.07 -17.21 6.81
C LEU A 52 0.10 -15.87 6.05
N SER A 53 0.74 -15.90 4.90
CA SER A 53 0.89 -14.72 4.05
C SER A 53 -0.46 -14.22 3.53
N ALA A 54 -1.35 -15.12 3.09
CA ALA A 54 -2.71 -14.77 2.66
C ALA A 54 -3.54 -14.13 3.78
N ALA A 55 -3.33 -14.55 5.04
CA ALA A 55 -3.99 -13.95 6.20
C ALA A 55 -3.63 -12.46 6.40
N THR A 56 -2.51 -11.98 5.86
CA THR A 56 -2.16 -10.56 5.92
C THR A 56 -2.94 -9.73 4.88
N ILE A 57 -3.33 -10.31 3.76
CA ILE A 57 -3.94 -9.62 2.63
C ILE A 57 -5.42 -9.34 2.87
N LEU A 58 -6.15 -10.31 3.40
CA LEU A 58 -7.61 -10.23 3.55
C LEU A 58 -8.09 -9.01 4.35
N PRO A 59 -7.51 -8.67 5.53
CA PRO A 59 -7.88 -7.43 6.22
C PRO A 59 -7.62 -6.17 5.38
N GLY A 60 -6.57 -6.16 4.55
CA GLY A 60 -6.26 -5.08 3.63
C GLY A 60 -7.33 -4.84 2.56
N VAL A 61 -7.96 -5.90 2.07
CA VAL A 61 -9.08 -5.82 1.12
C VAL A 61 -10.38 -5.39 1.81
N LEU A 62 -10.65 -5.93 3.00
CA LEU A 62 -11.90 -5.70 3.73
C LEU A 62 -11.92 -4.45 4.61
N LYS A 63 -10.81 -3.73 4.73
CA LYS A 63 -10.67 -2.57 5.64
C LYS A 63 -11.71 -1.47 5.43
N PHE A 64 -12.30 -1.36 4.25
CA PHE A 64 -13.38 -0.40 3.98
C PHE A 64 -14.64 -0.65 4.82
N LEU A 65 -14.86 -1.89 5.31
CA LEU A 65 -16.03 -2.25 6.13
C LEU A 65 -15.99 -1.59 7.52
N TRP A 66 -14.81 -1.45 8.10
CA TRP A 66 -14.64 -0.89 9.44
C TRP A 66 -13.99 0.50 9.46
N ALA A 67 -13.49 0.98 8.33
CA ALA A 67 -12.92 2.33 8.23
C ALA A 67 -13.87 3.44 8.75
N PRO A 68 -15.21 3.39 8.53
CA PRO A 68 -16.14 4.39 9.05
C PRO A 68 -16.10 4.54 10.58
N LEU A 69 -15.71 3.50 11.32
CA LEU A 69 -15.58 3.58 12.78
C LEU A 69 -14.50 4.56 13.21
N VAL A 70 -13.44 4.72 12.41
CA VAL A 70 -12.33 5.63 12.71
C VAL A 70 -12.78 7.08 12.71
N ASP A 71 -13.58 7.46 11.72
CA ASP A 71 -14.09 8.83 11.62
C ASP A 71 -15.27 9.09 12.57
N ALA A 72 -16.01 8.04 13.01
CA ALA A 72 -17.21 8.16 13.81
C ALA A 72 -16.97 8.18 15.33
N CYS A 73 -16.05 7.37 15.87
CA CYS A 73 -16.08 7.05 17.31
C CYS A 73 -15.08 7.86 18.14
N MET A 74 -13.80 7.86 17.76
CA MET A 74 -12.73 8.51 18.54
C MET A 74 -11.99 9.53 17.67
N THR A 75 -11.07 10.30 18.30
CA THR A 75 -10.17 11.18 17.54
C THR A 75 -9.16 10.33 16.77
N LEU A 76 -8.68 10.84 15.63
CA LEU A 76 -7.75 10.13 14.76
C LEU A 76 -6.44 9.77 15.49
N LYS A 77 -5.93 10.67 16.34
CA LYS A 77 -4.75 10.38 17.15
C LYS A 77 -4.98 9.26 18.16
N LYS A 78 -6.16 9.20 18.81
CA LYS A 78 -6.49 8.12 19.74
C LYS A 78 -6.58 6.77 19.02
N TRP A 79 -7.21 6.74 17.83
CA TRP A 79 -7.24 5.56 16.98
C TRP A 79 -5.83 5.11 16.60
N TYR A 80 -4.97 6.06 16.19
CA TYR A 80 -3.59 5.75 15.85
C TYR A 80 -2.85 5.08 17.01
N VAL A 81 -2.86 5.69 18.20
CA VAL A 81 -2.14 5.17 19.38
C VAL A 81 -2.67 3.78 19.77
N LEU A 82 -3.99 3.62 19.89
CA LEU A 82 -4.60 2.34 20.23
C LEU A 82 -4.21 1.24 19.23
N SER A 83 -4.36 1.54 17.94
CA SER A 83 -4.05 0.60 16.87
C SER A 83 -2.56 0.27 16.81
N CYS A 84 -1.70 1.25 17.05
CA CYS A 84 -0.24 1.04 17.10
C CYS A 84 0.16 0.12 18.26
N ILE A 85 -0.43 0.31 19.44
CA ILE A 85 -0.18 -0.55 20.60
C ILE A 85 -0.65 -1.99 20.32
N VAL A 86 -1.86 -2.17 19.76
CA VAL A 86 -2.37 -3.50 19.40
C VAL A 86 -1.50 -4.15 18.32
N THR A 87 -1.06 -3.41 17.32
CA THR A 87 -0.16 -3.91 16.26
C THR A 87 1.20 -4.33 16.85
N ALA A 88 1.78 -3.51 17.71
CA ALA A 88 3.06 -3.81 18.37
C ALA A 88 2.94 -5.02 19.31
N ALA A 89 1.85 -5.11 20.08
CA ALA A 89 1.58 -6.28 20.92
C ALA A 89 1.40 -7.56 20.08
N GLY A 90 0.69 -7.46 18.96
CA GLY A 90 0.52 -8.58 18.03
C GLY A 90 1.86 -9.05 17.42
N LEU A 91 2.72 -8.12 17.00
CA LEU A 91 4.09 -8.45 16.56
C LEU A 91 4.87 -9.19 17.64
N LEU A 92 4.84 -8.68 18.86
CA LEU A 92 5.53 -9.31 19.99
C LEU A 92 4.99 -10.71 20.27
N CYS A 93 3.67 -10.89 20.28
CA CYS A 93 3.02 -12.19 20.45
C CYS A 93 3.45 -13.19 19.36
N MET A 94 3.52 -12.76 18.09
CA MET A 94 4.00 -13.62 17.00
C MET A 94 5.45 -14.10 17.23
N GLY A 95 6.32 -13.23 17.77
CA GLY A 95 7.72 -13.61 18.06
C GLY A 95 7.90 -14.51 19.28
N ILE A 96 7.00 -14.43 20.26
CA ILE A 96 7.04 -15.27 21.47
C ILE A 96 6.51 -16.69 21.20
N LEU A 97 5.58 -16.84 20.26
CA LEU A 97 5.00 -18.13 19.95
C LEU A 97 6.07 -19.09 19.39
N PRO A 98 6.07 -20.37 19.86
CA PRO A 98 7.01 -21.35 19.35
C PRO A 98 6.72 -21.66 17.86
N ILE A 99 7.78 -21.83 17.09
CA ILE A 99 7.71 -22.15 15.65
C ILE A 99 7.40 -23.65 15.49
N LYS A 100 6.11 -23.99 15.55
CA LYS A 100 5.61 -25.38 15.48
C LYS A 100 4.25 -25.39 14.78
N GLU A 101 3.89 -26.54 14.19
CA GLU A 101 2.56 -26.73 13.58
C GLU A 101 1.40 -26.44 14.55
N SER A 102 1.54 -26.83 15.82
CA SER A 102 0.53 -26.59 16.85
C SER A 102 0.25 -25.10 17.13
N SER A 103 1.16 -24.20 16.75
CA SER A 103 1.02 -22.75 16.95
C SER A 103 0.35 -22.03 15.77
N ILE A 104 0.15 -22.71 14.62
CA ILE A 104 -0.30 -22.09 13.37
C ILE A 104 -1.66 -21.43 13.54
N THR A 105 -2.63 -22.11 14.16
CA THR A 105 -3.98 -21.54 14.38
C THR A 105 -3.93 -20.28 15.25
N ALA A 106 -3.15 -20.29 16.32
CA ALA A 106 -2.98 -19.11 17.19
C ALA A 106 -2.29 -17.97 16.41
N LEU A 107 -1.29 -18.27 15.59
CA LEU A 107 -0.62 -17.30 14.75
C LEU A 107 -1.56 -16.66 13.74
N ILE A 108 -2.39 -17.44 13.04
CA ILE A 108 -3.38 -16.93 12.10
C ILE A 108 -4.31 -15.93 12.79
N ILE A 109 -4.81 -16.26 13.96
CA ILE A 109 -5.70 -15.36 14.73
C ILE A 109 -4.97 -14.07 15.09
N ILE A 110 -3.73 -14.17 15.60
CA ILE A 110 -2.92 -12.99 15.94
C ILE A 110 -2.62 -12.15 14.70
N ILE A 111 -2.28 -12.77 13.56
CA ILE A 111 -2.05 -12.09 12.29
C ILE A 111 -3.31 -11.31 11.87
N TYR A 112 -4.50 -11.91 11.94
CA TYR A 112 -5.75 -11.20 11.61
C TYR A 112 -5.99 -10.00 12.52
N ILE A 113 -5.88 -10.18 13.84
CA ILE A 113 -6.07 -9.10 14.83
C ILE A 113 -5.07 -7.97 14.57
N THR A 114 -3.81 -8.32 14.36
CA THR A 114 -2.72 -7.37 14.10
C THR A 114 -2.95 -6.59 12.80
N ASN A 115 -3.36 -7.26 11.72
CA ASN A 115 -3.60 -6.60 10.44
C ASN A 115 -4.90 -5.77 10.43
N ILE A 116 -5.93 -6.17 11.17
CA ILE A 116 -7.11 -5.33 11.40
C ILE A 116 -6.70 -4.07 12.16
N ALA A 117 -5.95 -4.19 13.26
CA ALA A 117 -5.45 -3.04 14.02
C ALA A 117 -4.56 -2.13 13.15
N SER A 118 -3.64 -2.72 12.39
CA SER A 118 -2.78 -2.01 11.45
C SER A 118 -3.59 -1.26 10.37
N SER A 119 -4.73 -1.81 9.92
CA SER A 119 -5.63 -1.12 8.99
C SER A 119 -6.32 0.10 9.60
N PHE A 120 -6.70 0.06 10.87
CA PHE A 120 -7.19 1.23 11.61
C PHE A 120 -6.10 2.30 11.73
N LEU A 121 -4.85 1.90 12.00
CA LEU A 121 -3.70 2.81 12.03
C LEU A 121 -3.53 3.52 10.68
N GLY A 122 -3.54 2.77 9.58
CA GLY A 122 -3.45 3.32 8.23
C GLY A 122 -4.59 4.30 7.91
N THR A 123 -5.83 3.97 8.31
CA THR A 123 -7.00 4.84 8.13
C THR A 123 -6.87 6.13 8.95
N ALA A 124 -6.43 6.04 10.20
CA ALA A 124 -6.21 7.21 11.05
C ALA A 124 -5.08 8.11 10.50
N THR A 125 -3.98 7.50 10.03
CA THR A 125 -2.86 8.24 9.42
C THR A 125 -3.28 8.97 8.16
N SER A 126 -4.02 8.32 7.26
CA SER A 126 -4.51 8.96 6.03
C SER A 126 -5.53 10.06 6.31
N GLY A 127 -6.36 9.88 7.34
CA GLY A 127 -7.29 10.92 7.80
C GLY A 127 -6.56 12.17 8.33
N LEU A 128 -5.58 11.99 9.22
CA LEU A 128 -4.72 13.07 9.72
C LEU A 128 -4.01 13.78 8.57
N ALA A 129 -3.42 13.02 7.65
CA ALA A 129 -2.67 13.52 6.51
C ALA A 129 -3.53 14.38 5.57
N ALA A 130 -4.75 13.95 5.27
CA ALA A 130 -5.67 14.66 4.39
C ALA A 130 -6.11 16.01 4.98
N HIS A 131 -6.22 16.11 6.30
CA HIS A 131 -6.60 17.34 7.00
C HIS A 131 -5.45 18.32 7.19
N ASP A 132 -4.24 17.80 7.49
CA ASP A 132 -3.09 18.60 7.90
C ASP A 132 -2.32 19.20 6.70
N ILE A 133 -2.18 18.44 5.62
CA ILE A 133 -1.30 18.81 4.51
C ILE A 133 -2.07 19.56 3.42
N PRO A 134 -1.55 20.74 2.96
CA PRO A 134 -2.17 21.53 1.91
C PRO A 134 -2.12 20.81 0.55
N GLU A 135 -2.97 21.29 -0.39
CA GLU A 135 -3.18 20.67 -1.69
C GLU A 135 -1.89 20.57 -2.52
N GLU A 136 -1.05 21.60 -2.44
CA GLU A 136 0.20 21.73 -3.20
C GLU A 136 1.24 20.71 -2.78
N MET A 137 1.11 20.13 -1.59
CA MET A 137 2.05 19.16 -1.01
C MET A 137 1.50 17.72 -0.96
N LYS A 138 0.32 17.47 -1.50
CA LYS A 138 -0.31 16.14 -1.47
C LYS A 138 0.46 15.08 -2.26
N GLY A 139 1.22 15.47 -3.28
CA GLY A 139 2.12 14.57 -3.98
C GLY A 139 3.24 14.08 -3.07
N ARG A 140 3.96 15.00 -2.41
CA ARG A 140 5.00 14.65 -1.43
C ARG A 140 4.42 13.87 -0.25
N LEU A 141 3.24 14.28 0.26
CA LEU A 141 2.53 13.53 1.30
C LEU A 141 2.34 12.07 0.88
N SER A 142 1.80 11.85 -0.32
CA SER A 142 1.57 10.52 -0.87
C SER A 142 2.87 9.72 -1.00
N GLY A 143 3.93 10.35 -1.50
CA GLY A 143 5.26 9.75 -1.60
C GLY A 143 5.78 9.29 -0.25
N TYR A 144 5.78 10.16 0.75
CA TYR A 144 6.23 9.82 2.11
C TYR A 144 5.35 8.77 2.79
N TYR A 145 4.03 8.88 2.65
CA TYR A 145 3.08 7.90 3.23
C TYR A 145 3.32 6.48 2.67
N ASN A 146 3.40 6.35 1.36
CA ASN A 146 3.65 5.05 0.72
C ASN A 146 5.08 4.56 0.96
N ALA A 147 6.08 5.45 0.99
CA ALA A 147 7.44 5.08 1.35
C ALA A 147 7.53 4.53 2.79
N GLY A 148 6.77 5.12 3.73
CA GLY A 148 6.64 4.61 5.09
C GLY A 148 6.00 3.22 5.14
N ASN A 149 4.90 3.03 4.41
CA ASN A 149 4.20 1.76 4.36
C ASN A 149 5.04 0.65 3.69
N LEU A 150 5.50 0.88 2.45
CA LEU A 150 6.22 -0.13 1.67
C LEU A 150 7.66 -0.32 2.17
N GLY A 151 8.33 0.77 2.57
CA GLY A 151 9.62 0.72 3.25
C GLY A 151 9.52 0.04 4.61
N GLY A 152 8.40 0.26 5.34
CA GLY A 152 8.07 -0.45 6.57
C GLY A 152 7.98 -1.97 6.35
N SER A 153 7.37 -2.40 5.24
CA SER A 153 7.34 -3.82 4.88
C SER A 153 8.75 -4.38 4.62
N GLY A 154 9.61 -3.61 3.91
CA GLY A 154 11.02 -3.97 3.74
C GLY A 154 11.78 -4.05 5.08
N ILE A 155 11.53 -3.13 6.00
CA ILE A 155 12.12 -3.14 7.36
C ILE A 155 11.61 -4.37 8.15
N GLY A 156 10.29 -4.59 8.18
CA GLY A 156 9.68 -5.71 8.88
C GLY A 156 10.16 -7.07 8.36
N GLY A 157 10.31 -7.21 7.06
CA GLY A 157 10.84 -8.41 6.42
C GLY A 157 12.36 -8.49 6.50
N GLY A 158 13.09 -7.55 5.91
CA GLY A 158 14.54 -7.61 5.76
C GLY A 158 15.30 -7.44 7.06
N MET A 159 15.03 -6.37 7.82
CA MET A 159 15.65 -6.18 9.12
C MET A 159 15.19 -7.24 10.12
N GLY A 160 13.89 -7.62 10.07
CA GLY A 160 13.36 -8.70 10.90
C GLY A 160 14.09 -10.02 10.67
N LEU A 161 14.33 -10.40 9.40
CA LEU A 161 15.08 -11.59 9.04
C LEU A 161 16.52 -11.50 9.50
N TRP A 162 17.22 -10.40 9.21
CA TRP A 162 18.59 -10.19 9.66
C TRP A 162 18.72 -10.31 11.19
N LEU A 163 17.79 -9.72 11.94
CA LEU A 163 17.75 -9.85 13.39
C LEU A 163 17.50 -11.30 13.83
N ALA A 164 16.64 -12.03 13.11
CA ALA A 164 16.33 -13.44 13.43
C ALA A 164 17.52 -14.37 13.21
N GLU A 165 18.40 -14.04 12.28
CA GLU A 165 19.62 -14.80 12.02
C GLU A 165 20.78 -14.46 12.98
N ASN A 166 20.83 -13.22 13.48
CA ASN A 166 21.95 -12.71 14.27
C ASN A 166 21.67 -12.65 15.77
N LEU A 167 20.42 -12.77 16.22
CA LEU A 167 20.05 -12.76 17.64
C LEU A 167 19.78 -14.16 18.17
N SER A 168 20.12 -14.36 19.43
CA SER A 168 20.05 -15.68 20.08
C SER A 168 18.63 -16.19 20.39
N TYR A 169 17.64 -15.27 20.47
CA TYR A 169 16.27 -15.62 20.83
C TYR A 169 15.28 -15.17 19.77
N ASN A 170 14.38 -16.05 19.36
CA ASN A 170 13.39 -15.84 18.29
C ASN A 170 12.41 -14.68 18.56
N TRP A 171 12.19 -14.29 19.81
CA TRP A 171 11.30 -13.19 20.17
C TRP A 171 11.93 -11.79 20.01
N MET A 172 13.28 -11.69 20.04
CA MET A 172 13.99 -10.42 20.00
C MET A 172 13.71 -9.59 18.72
N PRO A 173 13.69 -10.17 17.51
CA PRO A 173 13.35 -9.43 16.30
C PRO A 173 11.97 -8.76 16.40
N ALA A 174 10.99 -9.51 16.87
CA ALA A 174 9.63 -9.00 17.06
C ALA A 174 9.58 -7.90 18.13
N ALA A 175 10.33 -8.02 19.21
CA ALA A 175 10.40 -6.99 20.27
C ALA A 175 11.01 -5.68 19.75
N ILE A 176 12.08 -5.75 18.97
CA ILE A 176 12.74 -4.58 18.37
C ILE A 176 11.79 -3.89 17.38
N LEU A 177 11.13 -4.66 16.51
CA LEU A 177 10.17 -4.12 15.55
C LEU A 177 8.92 -3.55 16.22
N SER A 178 8.47 -4.16 17.32
CA SER A 178 7.37 -3.63 18.16
C SER A 178 7.76 -2.31 18.81
N ALA A 179 8.96 -2.22 19.38
CA ALA A 179 9.49 -0.98 19.98
C ALA A 179 9.62 0.12 18.92
N LEU A 180 10.15 -0.20 17.73
CA LEU A 180 10.23 0.73 16.60
C LEU A 180 8.84 1.24 16.21
N SER A 181 7.84 0.35 16.15
CA SER A 181 6.45 0.72 15.83
C SER A 181 5.88 1.69 16.86
N VAL A 182 6.09 1.44 18.16
CA VAL A 182 5.63 2.33 19.24
C VAL A 182 6.35 3.67 19.20
N LEU A 183 7.65 3.70 18.90
CA LEU A 183 8.41 4.94 18.74
C LEU A 183 7.82 5.85 17.65
N CYS A 184 7.21 5.28 16.61
CA CYS A 184 6.55 6.08 15.58
C CYS A 184 5.40 6.93 16.12
N CYS A 185 4.79 6.59 17.28
CA CYS A 185 3.77 7.41 17.93
C CYS A 185 4.27 8.82 18.28
N PHE A 186 5.58 9.02 18.48
CA PHE A 186 6.15 10.36 18.70
C PHE A 186 5.89 11.31 17.53
N GLY A 187 5.71 10.79 16.31
CA GLY A 187 5.31 11.58 15.15
C GLY A 187 4.00 12.35 15.35
N LEU A 188 3.09 11.84 16.19
CA LEU A 188 1.83 12.52 16.51
C LEU A 188 2.00 13.85 17.26
N LEU A 189 3.16 14.09 17.88
CA LEU A 189 3.46 15.37 18.54
C LEU A 189 3.54 16.53 17.54
N PHE A 190 3.93 16.23 16.29
CA PHE A 190 4.07 17.21 15.22
C PHE A 190 2.80 17.41 14.39
N VAL A 191 1.82 16.51 14.50
CA VAL A 191 0.56 16.54 13.76
C VAL A 191 -0.54 17.14 14.63
N ARG A 192 -1.49 17.85 14.02
CA ARG A 192 -2.67 18.40 14.74
C ARG A 192 -3.81 17.40 14.75
N GLU A 193 -4.58 17.46 15.82
CA GLU A 193 -5.89 16.83 15.86
C GLU A 193 -6.91 17.78 15.24
N TYR A 194 -7.68 17.27 14.30
CA TYR A 194 -8.79 18.00 13.70
C TYR A 194 -10.12 17.44 14.20
N ALA A 195 -11.01 18.32 14.63
CA ALA A 195 -12.37 17.91 14.95
C ALA A 195 -13.08 17.48 13.67
N SER A 196 -13.64 16.29 13.66
CA SER A 196 -14.47 15.84 12.53
C SER A 196 -15.71 16.71 12.43
N THR A 197 -15.90 17.37 11.30
CA THR A 197 -17.11 18.17 11.01
C THR A 197 -18.38 17.33 10.83
N ILE A 198 -18.20 16.02 10.68
CA ILE A 198 -19.29 15.06 10.44
C ILE A 198 -19.74 14.39 11.74
N ARG A 199 -18.93 14.50 12.80
CA ARG A 199 -19.17 13.81 14.07
C ARG A 199 -20.28 14.52 14.86
N GLU A 200 -21.36 13.80 15.09
CA GLU A 200 -22.47 14.21 15.97
C GLU A 200 -22.46 13.39 17.27
N MET A 201 -23.26 13.85 18.28
CA MET A 201 -23.44 13.08 19.53
C MET A 201 -24.12 11.72 19.29
N ASN A 202 -24.88 11.56 18.18
CA ASN A 202 -25.57 10.32 17.83
C ASN A 202 -24.75 9.56 16.75
N VAL A 203 -24.21 8.40 17.14
CA VAL A 203 -23.40 7.54 16.25
C VAL A 203 -24.18 7.16 14.97
N GLY A 204 -25.48 6.89 15.06
CA GLY A 204 -26.29 6.55 13.88
C GLY A 204 -26.39 7.71 12.87
N ARG A 205 -26.55 8.94 13.34
CA ARG A 205 -26.52 10.13 12.48
C ARG A 205 -25.14 10.38 11.89
N THR A 206 -24.11 10.19 12.70
CA THR A 206 -22.72 10.29 12.22
C THR A 206 -22.48 9.29 11.08
N MET A 207 -22.88 8.03 11.23
CA MET A 207 -22.76 7.04 10.18
C MET A 207 -23.54 7.42 8.91
N LEU A 208 -24.77 7.90 9.06
CA LEU A 208 -25.56 8.36 7.92
C LEU A 208 -24.88 9.53 7.17
N ASN A 209 -24.32 10.48 7.90
CA ASN A 209 -23.59 11.61 7.32
C ASN A 209 -22.31 11.15 6.63
N LEU A 210 -21.58 10.19 7.19
CA LEU A 210 -20.41 9.55 6.57
C LEU A 210 -20.79 8.90 5.22
N PHE A 211 -21.84 8.09 5.19
CA PHE A 211 -22.30 7.47 3.94
C PHE A 211 -22.73 8.50 2.90
N LYS A 212 -23.43 9.58 3.31
CA LYS A 212 -23.78 10.68 2.42
C LYS A 212 -22.54 11.37 1.85
N ASP A 213 -21.55 11.67 2.68
CA ASP A 213 -20.32 12.33 2.26
C ASP A 213 -19.49 11.45 1.30
N ILE A 214 -19.39 10.16 1.58
CA ILE A 214 -18.77 9.19 0.66
C ILE A 214 -19.53 9.17 -0.68
N TRP A 215 -20.86 9.10 -0.64
CA TRP A 215 -21.70 9.06 -1.83
C TRP A 215 -21.56 10.31 -2.70
N ILE A 216 -21.51 11.49 -2.08
CA ILE A 216 -21.29 12.77 -2.76
C ILE A 216 -19.90 12.75 -3.42
N THR A 217 -18.87 12.30 -2.70
CA THR A 217 -17.50 12.19 -3.24
C THR A 217 -17.43 11.23 -4.42
N LEU A 218 -18.09 10.08 -4.34
CA LEU A 218 -18.12 9.09 -5.43
C LEU A 218 -18.84 9.59 -6.68
N LYS A 219 -19.84 10.48 -6.51
CA LYS A 219 -20.55 11.12 -7.63
C LYS A 219 -19.81 12.31 -8.22
N ALA A 220 -18.88 12.90 -7.50
CA ALA A 220 -18.06 13.99 -8.01
C ALA A 220 -17.17 13.49 -9.16
N ARG A 221 -16.88 14.35 -10.12
CA ARG A 221 -16.05 14.00 -11.29
C ARG A 221 -14.71 13.38 -10.92
N MET A 222 -14.03 13.95 -9.94
CA MET A 222 -12.74 13.42 -9.45
C MET A 222 -12.93 12.07 -8.75
N GLY A 223 -14.01 11.90 -7.98
CA GLY A 223 -14.37 10.63 -7.36
C GLY A 223 -14.68 9.53 -8.37
N ILE A 224 -15.43 9.84 -9.45
CA ILE A 224 -15.68 8.88 -10.53
C ILE A 224 -14.37 8.46 -11.20
N LEU A 225 -13.47 9.42 -11.49
CA LEU A 225 -12.17 9.10 -12.08
C LEU A 225 -11.31 8.24 -11.15
N ALA A 226 -11.30 8.54 -9.84
CA ALA A 226 -10.60 7.75 -8.85
C ALA A 226 -11.18 6.32 -8.75
N MET A 227 -12.52 6.20 -8.82
CA MET A 227 -13.20 4.90 -8.83
C MET A 227 -12.83 4.11 -10.09
N VAL A 228 -12.84 4.71 -11.27
CA VAL A 228 -12.42 4.06 -12.52
C VAL A 228 -10.99 3.55 -12.39
N LEU A 229 -10.07 4.37 -11.85
CA LEU A 229 -8.67 3.95 -11.62
C LEU A 229 -8.56 2.73 -10.70
N CYS A 230 -9.43 2.60 -9.70
CA CYS A 230 -9.43 1.44 -8.81
C CYS A 230 -9.78 0.10 -9.50
N PHE A 231 -10.28 0.13 -10.73
CA PHE A 231 -10.66 -1.08 -11.47
C PHE A 231 -9.86 -1.30 -12.75
N LEU A 232 -9.05 -0.32 -13.17
CA LEU A 232 -8.22 -0.46 -14.36
C LEU A 232 -6.88 -1.14 -14.05
N PRO A 233 -6.35 -1.97 -14.95
CA PRO A 233 -5.05 -2.64 -14.80
C PRO A 233 -3.89 -1.69 -15.12
N LEU A 234 -3.86 -0.55 -14.45
CA LEU A 234 -2.88 0.51 -14.66
C LEU A 234 -2.01 0.68 -13.42
N GLY A 235 -0.70 0.53 -13.57
CA GLY A 235 0.26 0.78 -12.49
C GLY A 235 0.10 -0.17 -11.29
N THR A 236 -0.40 -1.39 -11.50
CA THR A 236 -0.74 -2.34 -10.43
C THR A 236 0.47 -2.92 -9.72
N GLY A 237 1.58 -3.11 -10.42
CA GLY A 237 2.73 -3.83 -9.91
C GLY A 237 2.48 -5.33 -9.72
N ALA A 238 1.45 -5.90 -10.36
CA ALA A 238 0.96 -7.26 -10.12
C ALA A 238 2.01 -8.33 -10.44
N ALA A 239 2.82 -8.14 -11.48
CA ALA A 239 3.89 -9.06 -11.86
C ALA A 239 4.87 -9.35 -10.70
N SER A 240 4.98 -8.44 -9.73
CA SER A 240 5.82 -8.67 -8.54
C SER A 240 5.40 -9.91 -7.75
N GLY A 241 4.14 -10.30 -7.80
CA GLY A 241 3.61 -11.50 -7.14
C GLY A 241 4.08 -12.81 -7.75
N VAL A 242 4.62 -12.79 -8.97
CA VAL A 242 5.04 -13.99 -9.71
C VAL A 242 6.54 -14.02 -10.04
N TRP A 243 7.34 -13.03 -9.58
CA TRP A 243 8.79 -12.98 -9.84
C TRP A 243 9.52 -14.26 -9.45
N SER A 244 9.19 -14.86 -8.32
CA SER A 244 9.80 -16.12 -7.89
C SER A 244 9.51 -17.29 -8.84
N ALA A 245 8.32 -17.32 -9.44
CA ALA A 245 7.91 -18.37 -10.37
C ALA A 245 8.68 -18.30 -11.69
N ILE A 246 9.00 -17.08 -12.16
CA ILE A 246 9.68 -16.88 -13.45
C ILE A 246 11.21 -16.81 -13.33
N ALA A 247 11.75 -16.75 -12.13
CA ALA A 247 13.18 -16.56 -11.85
C ALA A 247 14.08 -17.59 -12.54
N GLY A 248 13.61 -18.85 -12.64
CA GLY A 248 14.31 -19.92 -13.37
C GLY A 248 14.53 -19.60 -14.84
N GLY A 249 13.66 -18.82 -15.49
CA GLY A 249 13.82 -18.36 -16.87
C GLY A 249 15.03 -17.44 -17.08
N TRP A 250 15.47 -16.75 -16.04
CA TRP A 250 16.68 -15.89 -16.03
C TRP A 250 17.87 -16.52 -15.29
N ASN A 251 17.83 -17.82 -14.98
CA ASN A 251 18.86 -18.50 -14.22
C ASN A 251 19.16 -17.83 -12.86
N ALA A 252 18.17 -17.15 -12.27
CA ALA A 252 18.35 -16.51 -10.97
C ALA A 252 18.36 -17.55 -9.85
N SER A 253 19.36 -17.44 -8.96
CA SER A 253 19.49 -18.32 -7.80
C SER A 253 18.38 -18.02 -6.77
N ALA A 254 17.99 -19.03 -5.99
CA ALA A 254 16.98 -18.85 -4.93
C ALA A 254 17.38 -17.73 -3.95
N GLN A 255 18.67 -17.64 -3.61
CA GLN A 255 19.21 -16.60 -2.74
C GLN A 255 19.03 -15.20 -3.34
N THR A 256 19.30 -15.03 -4.63
CA THR A 256 19.07 -13.76 -5.36
C THR A 256 17.60 -13.39 -5.37
N VAL A 257 16.72 -14.35 -5.65
CA VAL A 257 15.28 -14.12 -5.66
C VAL A 257 14.80 -13.64 -4.29
N GLU A 258 15.17 -14.34 -3.22
CA GLU A 258 14.80 -13.99 -1.84
C GLU A 258 15.28 -12.57 -1.47
N PHE A 259 16.53 -12.26 -1.78
CA PHE A 259 17.11 -10.94 -1.47
C PHE A 259 16.45 -9.81 -2.27
N VAL A 260 16.29 -9.97 -3.58
CA VAL A 260 15.78 -8.91 -4.46
C VAL A 260 14.28 -8.71 -4.28
N THR A 261 13.48 -9.78 -4.22
CA THR A 261 12.02 -9.67 -4.13
C THR A 261 11.54 -9.49 -2.68
N GLY A 262 12.28 -10.02 -1.71
CA GLY A 262 11.94 -9.93 -0.30
C GLY A 262 12.44 -8.65 0.36
N VAL A 263 13.77 -8.47 0.41
CA VAL A 263 14.39 -7.38 1.19
C VAL A 263 14.48 -6.08 0.41
N MET A 264 15.05 -6.15 -0.81
CA MET A 264 15.36 -4.96 -1.61
C MET A 264 14.12 -4.33 -2.21
N SER A 265 13.12 -5.13 -2.61
CA SER A 265 11.92 -4.65 -3.30
C SER A 265 11.19 -3.55 -2.51
N GLY A 266 10.98 -3.74 -1.20
CA GLY A 266 10.30 -2.74 -0.36
C GLY A 266 11.06 -1.41 -0.28
N LEU A 267 12.40 -1.45 -0.14
CA LEU A 267 13.24 -0.25 -0.05
C LEU A 267 13.30 0.49 -1.39
N ILE A 268 13.45 -0.26 -2.49
CA ILE A 268 13.48 0.31 -3.85
C ILE A 268 12.12 0.94 -4.19
N THR A 269 11.02 0.26 -3.87
CA THR A 269 9.67 0.80 -4.05
C THR A 269 9.46 2.06 -3.23
N ALA A 270 9.95 2.12 -1.99
CA ALA A 270 9.90 3.32 -1.15
C ALA A 270 10.66 4.50 -1.79
N ALA A 271 11.85 4.26 -2.37
CA ALA A 271 12.58 5.28 -3.11
C ALA A 271 11.79 5.79 -4.32
N GLY A 272 11.15 4.89 -5.07
CA GLY A 272 10.21 5.24 -6.14
C GLY A 272 9.05 6.11 -5.65
N CYS A 273 8.45 5.77 -4.50
CA CYS A 273 7.38 6.57 -3.89
C CYS A 273 7.82 8.00 -3.58
N LEU A 274 9.01 8.17 -2.99
CA LEU A 274 9.54 9.50 -2.66
C LEU A 274 9.73 10.36 -3.90
N LEU A 275 10.35 9.81 -4.95
CA LEU A 275 10.53 10.52 -6.22
C LEU A 275 9.19 10.79 -6.91
N GLY A 276 8.30 9.81 -6.95
CA GLY A 276 6.97 9.92 -7.55
C GLY A 276 6.14 11.02 -6.88
N GLY A 277 6.17 11.09 -5.55
CA GLY A 277 5.49 12.14 -4.78
C GLY A 277 6.03 13.53 -5.12
N TRP A 278 7.35 13.69 -5.25
CA TRP A 278 7.99 14.95 -5.62
C TRP A 278 7.63 15.37 -7.06
N ILE A 279 7.54 14.42 -8.00
CA ILE A 279 7.11 14.69 -9.38
C ILE A 279 5.64 15.12 -9.41
N CYS A 280 4.77 14.47 -8.65
CA CYS A 280 3.33 14.74 -8.60
C CYS A 280 2.98 16.11 -8.01
N ASP A 281 3.84 16.71 -7.19
CA ASP A 281 3.65 18.08 -6.70
C ASP A 281 3.96 19.15 -7.78
N ARG A 282 4.71 18.77 -8.83
CA ARG A 282 5.14 19.68 -9.89
C ARG A 282 4.38 19.51 -11.21
N ASN A 283 3.69 18.38 -11.34
CA ASN A 283 3.01 17.99 -12.58
C ASN A 283 1.56 17.60 -12.32
N ASP A 284 0.77 17.52 -13.38
CA ASP A 284 -0.59 16.95 -13.28
C ASP A 284 -0.51 15.50 -12.80
N ARG A 285 -1.15 15.22 -11.65
CA ARG A 285 -1.11 13.92 -10.97
C ARG A 285 -1.64 12.78 -11.82
N LYS A 286 -2.66 13.06 -12.66
CA LYS A 286 -3.26 12.06 -13.56
C LYS A 286 -2.28 11.69 -14.67
N MET A 287 -1.65 12.71 -15.27
CA MET A 287 -0.66 12.48 -16.33
C MET A 287 0.59 11.81 -15.77
N SER A 288 1.03 12.17 -14.57
CA SER A 288 2.13 11.47 -13.88
C SER A 288 1.81 9.98 -13.71
N TYR A 289 0.59 9.64 -13.27
CA TYR A 289 0.17 8.25 -13.11
C TYR A 289 0.15 7.49 -14.45
N VAL A 290 -0.34 8.12 -15.52
CA VAL A 290 -0.33 7.54 -16.87
C VAL A 290 1.10 7.28 -17.36
N VAL A 291 2.00 8.25 -17.18
CA VAL A 291 3.42 8.13 -17.59
C VAL A 291 4.10 7.01 -16.79
N PHE A 292 3.88 6.95 -15.47
CA PHE A 292 4.47 5.91 -14.64
C PHE A 292 3.91 4.52 -14.99
N GLY A 293 2.61 4.41 -15.29
CA GLY A 293 2.01 3.16 -15.76
C GLY A 293 2.59 2.71 -17.11
N LEU A 294 2.85 3.66 -18.02
CA LEU A 294 3.54 3.36 -19.29
C LEU A 294 4.99 2.89 -19.03
N MET A 295 5.71 3.52 -18.10
CA MET A 295 7.05 3.07 -17.72
C MET A 295 7.01 1.65 -17.16
N LEU A 296 5.99 1.30 -16.38
CA LEU A 296 5.83 -0.05 -15.83
C LEU A 296 5.60 -1.09 -16.95
N ALA A 297 4.74 -0.80 -17.92
CA ALA A 297 4.54 -1.64 -19.09
C ALA A 297 5.83 -1.80 -19.92
N LEU A 298 6.60 -0.71 -20.09
CA LEU A 298 7.89 -0.75 -20.77
C LEU A 298 8.92 -1.58 -20.00
N CYS A 299 8.91 -1.58 -18.66
CA CYS A 299 9.76 -2.45 -17.86
C CYS A 299 9.45 -3.94 -18.13
N ALA A 300 8.16 -4.31 -18.18
CA ALA A 300 7.77 -5.68 -18.49
C ALA A 300 8.24 -6.11 -19.89
N VAL A 301 8.01 -5.26 -20.91
CA VAL A 301 8.48 -5.51 -22.27
C VAL A 301 10.03 -5.58 -22.34
N GLY A 302 10.72 -4.65 -21.68
CA GLY A 302 12.18 -4.63 -21.64
C GLY A 302 12.77 -5.90 -21.01
N MET A 303 12.15 -6.39 -19.93
CA MET A 303 12.54 -7.64 -19.30
C MET A 303 12.34 -8.84 -20.25
N ALA A 304 11.21 -8.88 -20.98
CA ALA A 304 10.91 -9.97 -21.92
C ALA A 304 11.92 -10.09 -23.08
N TYR A 305 12.50 -8.96 -23.49
CA TYR A 305 13.53 -8.94 -24.56
C TYR A 305 14.96 -8.98 -24.04
N SER A 306 15.17 -8.95 -22.73
CA SER A 306 16.52 -8.94 -22.15
C SER A 306 17.16 -10.33 -22.18
N PRO A 307 18.51 -10.40 -22.18
CA PRO A 307 19.22 -11.67 -22.01
C PRO A 307 18.78 -12.38 -20.72
N HIS A 308 18.58 -13.69 -20.79
CA HIS A 308 18.15 -14.52 -19.67
C HIS A 308 19.29 -14.80 -18.69
N THR A 309 19.73 -13.79 -17.97
CA THR A 309 20.80 -13.85 -16.98
C THR A 309 20.31 -13.38 -15.62
N GLU A 310 20.92 -13.86 -14.55
CA GLU A 310 20.61 -13.46 -13.18
C GLU A 310 20.71 -11.92 -12.97
N TRP A 311 21.71 -11.27 -13.59
CA TRP A 311 21.87 -9.81 -13.53
C TRP A 311 20.71 -9.07 -14.18
N MET A 312 20.18 -9.56 -15.29
CA MET A 312 19.00 -8.95 -15.93
C MET A 312 17.74 -9.15 -15.09
N TYR A 313 17.61 -10.28 -14.41
CA TYR A 313 16.55 -10.48 -13.42
C TYR A 313 16.62 -9.42 -12.32
N ILE A 314 17.79 -9.23 -11.70
CA ILE A 314 18.00 -8.23 -10.65
C ILE A 314 17.65 -6.81 -11.14
N ILE A 315 18.15 -6.43 -12.30
CA ILE A 315 17.95 -5.07 -12.85
C ILE A 315 16.48 -4.81 -13.14
N TRP A 316 15.81 -5.72 -13.88
CA TRP A 316 14.44 -5.48 -14.30
C TRP A 316 13.43 -5.58 -13.15
N THR A 317 13.59 -6.54 -12.23
CA THR A 317 12.71 -6.64 -11.07
C THR A 317 12.90 -5.44 -10.13
N SER A 318 14.12 -4.94 -9.95
CA SER A 318 14.42 -3.74 -9.19
C SER A 318 13.84 -2.48 -9.85
N LEU A 319 14.02 -2.33 -11.17
CA LEU A 319 13.45 -1.21 -11.92
C LEU A 319 11.91 -1.24 -11.89
N TYR A 320 11.32 -2.41 -12.05
CA TYR A 320 9.87 -2.60 -11.93
C TYR A 320 9.36 -2.20 -10.54
N ALA A 321 10.05 -2.62 -9.47
CA ALA A 321 9.72 -2.24 -8.10
C ALA A 321 9.80 -0.71 -7.89
N PHE A 322 10.84 -0.07 -8.45
CA PHE A 322 10.99 1.39 -8.39
C PHE A 322 9.84 2.12 -9.09
N VAL A 323 9.51 1.69 -10.31
CA VAL A 323 8.40 2.30 -11.09
C VAL A 323 7.05 2.02 -10.44
N THR A 324 6.86 0.84 -9.83
CA THR A 324 5.67 0.55 -9.01
C THR A 324 5.53 1.56 -7.88
N GLY A 325 6.64 1.94 -7.22
CA GLY A 325 6.64 3.01 -6.22
C GLY A 325 6.17 4.36 -6.77
N LEU A 326 6.63 4.75 -7.96
CA LEU A 326 6.14 5.95 -8.65
C LEU A 326 4.62 5.89 -8.87
N CYS A 327 4.10 4.74 -9.31
CA CYS A 327 2.66 4.52 -9.54
C CYS A 327 1.86 4.64 -8.23
N TYR A 328 2.30 4.02 -7.15
CA TYR A 328 1.63 4.11 -5.84
C TYR A 328 1.57 5.55 -5.31
N ALA A 329 2.67 6.31 -5.45
CA ALA A 329 2.69 7.70 -5.06
C ALA A 329 1.69 8.54 -5.89
N ALA A 330 1.67 8.36 -7.21
CA ALA A 330 0.79 9.12 -8.09
C ALA A 330 -0.70 8.77 -7.87
N PHE A 331 -1.03 7.49 -7.72
CA PHE A 331 -2.38 7.04 -7.40
C PHE A 331 -2.87 7.66 -6.08
N SER A 332 -2.09 7.51 -5.01
CA SER A 332 -2.46 8.03 -3.71
C SER A 332 -2.55 9.57 -3.69
N ALA A 333 -1.67 10.28 -4.41
CA ALA A 333 -1.72 11.73 -4.55
C ALA A 333 -3.04 12.16 -5.23
N PHE A 334 -3.44 11.45 -6.27
CA PHE A 334 -4.70 11.69 -6.96
C PHE A 334 -5.92 11.38 -6.08
N VAL A 335 -5.87 10.30 -5.29
CA VAL A 335 -6.93 9.96 -4.33
C VAL A 335 -7.04 11.04 -3.25
N PHE A 336 -5.93 11.51 -2.67
CA PHE A 336 -5.93 12.59 -1.68
C PHE A 336 -6.52 13.89 -2.23
N GLU A 337 -6.35 14.19 -3.52
CA GLU A 337 -6.99 15.30 -4.19
C GLU A 337 -8.51 15.08 -4.33
N ALA A 338 -8.93 13.88 -4.66
CA ALA A 338 -10.33 13.55 -4.95
C ALA A 338 -11.22 13.50 -3.71
N ILE A 339 -10.69 13.09 -2.54
CA ILE A 339 -11.50 12.83 -1.34
C ILE A 339 -11.89 14.07 -0.54
N GLY A 340 -11.16 15.19 -0.68
CA GLY A 340 -11.37 16.38 0.14
C GLY A 340 -11.09 16.13 1.64
N LYS A 341 -11.70 16.95 2.52
CA LYS A 341 -11.41 16.91 3.97
C LYS A 341 -12.46 16.17 4.82
N GLY A 342 -13.71 16.05 4.37
CA GLY A 342 -14.75 15.31 5.14
C GLY A 342 -14.52 13.80 5.09
N ALA A 343 -14.65 13.08 6.21
CA ALA A 343 -14.45 11.61 6.31
C ALA A 343 -13.24 11.08 5.54
N ALA A 344 -12.14 11.83 5.58
CA ALA A 344 -11.00 11.63 4.68
C ALA A 344 -10.32 10.27 4.91
N GLY A 345 -10.23 9.81 6.15
CA GLY A 345 -9.68 8.50 6.49
C GLY A 345 -10.47 7.37 5.85
N THR A 346 -11.80 7.39 6.01
CA THR A 346 -12.69 6.39 5.40
C THR A 346 -12.64 6.44 3.88
N LYS A 347 -12.75 7.63 3.27
CA LYS A 347 -12.70 7.77 1.80
C LYS A 347 -11.40 7.23 1.20
N TYR A 348 -10.26 7.64 1.77
CA TYR A 348 -8.96 7.12 1.34
C TYR A 348 -8.91 5.60 1.46
N THR A 349 -9.38 5.05 2.57
CA THR A 349 -9.38 3.61 2.82
C THR A 349 -10.27 2.86 1.83
N VAL A 350 -11.43 3.40 1.45
CA VAL A 350 -12.29 2.82 0.40
C VAL A 350 -11.53 2.72 -0.92
N PHE A 351 -10.95 3.80 -1.42
CA PHE A 351 -10.18 3.78 -2.67
C PHE A 351 -8.96 2.86 -2.59
N ALA A 352 -8.21 2.90 -1.47
CA ALA A 352 -7.05 2.05 -1.25
C ALA A 352 -7.40 0.55 -1.10
N SER A 353 -8.61 0.21 -0.66
CA SER A 353 -9.11 -1.18 -0.68
C SER A 353 -9.45 -1.62 -2.09
N LEU A 354 -10.19 -0.79 -2.83
CA LEU A 354 -10.64 -1.11 -4.19
C LEU A 354 -9.46 -1.20 -5.17
N SER A 355 -8.39 -0.42 -4.97
CA SER A 355 -7.19 -0.49 -5.82
C SER A 355 -6.41 -1.81 -5.70
N ASN A 356 -6.70 -2.65 -4.70
CA ASN A 356 -6.17 -4.01 -4.63
C ASN A 356 -6.87 -4.97 -5.60
N PHE A 357 -8.06 -4.60 -6.10
CA PHE A 357 -8.82 -5.46 -7.02
C PHE A 357 -8.09 -5.69 -8.36
N PRO A 358 -7.56 -4.65 -9.06
CA PRO A 358 -6.78 -4.89 -10.26
C PRO A 358 -5.47 -5.64 -9.99
N ILE A 359 -4.85 -5.48 -8.83
CA ILE A 359 -3.67 -6.29 -8.46
C ILE A 359 -4.06 -7.77 -8.43
N TRP A 360 -5.19 -8.09 -7.78
CA TRP A 360 -5.68 -9.46 -7.65
C TRP A 360 -5.97 -10.12 -9.00
N TYR A 361 -6.79 -9.49 -9.86
CA TYR A 361 -7.12 -10.12 -11.14
C TYR A 361 -5.96 -10.14 -12.12
N MET A 362 -5.06 -9.13 -12.08
CA MET A 362 -3.85 -9.13 -12.90
C MET A 362 -2.90 -10.26 -12.50
N THR A 363 -2.71 -10.51 -11.20
CA THR A 363 -1.91 -11.67 -10.76
C THR A 363 -2.47 -12.99 -11.29
N ILE A 364 -3.81 -13.13 -11.39
CA ILE A 364 -4.45 -14.30 -12.00
C ILE A 364 -4.16 -14.36 -13.51
N PHE A 365 -4.26 -13.23 -14.22
CA PHE A 365 -3.94 -13.16 -15.64
C PHE A 365 -2.48 -13.46 -15.94
N ASP A 366 -1.56 -13.00 -15.10
CA ASP A 366 -0.13 -13.28 -15.21
C ASP A 366 0.15 -14.77 -15.04
N GLY A 367 -0.47 -15.40 -14.03
CA GLY A 367 -0.37 -16.85 -13.83
C GLY A 367 -0.95 -17.65 -15.01
N TRP A 368 -2.15 -17.27 -15.47
CA TRP A 368 -2.77 -17.90 -16.64
C TRP A 368 -1.89 -17.73 -17.90
N ALA A 369 -1.35 -16.54 -18.13
CA ALA A 369 -0.49 -16.29 -19.28
C ALA A 369 0.81 -17.12 -19.21
N TYR A 370 1.40 -17.21 -18.02
CA TYR A 370 2.57 -18.07 -17.80
C TYR A 370 2.29 -19.53 -18.20
N ASP A 371 1.20 -20.12 -17.72
CA ASP A 371 0.83 -21.51 -18.03
C ASP A 371 0.47 -21.70 -19.51
N HIS A 372 -0.24 -20.74 -20.11
CA HIS A 372 -0.64 -20.80 -21.52
C HIS A 372 0.58 -20.78 -22.46
N TYR A 373 1.55 -19.90 -22.22
CA TYR A 373 2.76 -19.79 -23.03
C TYR A 373 3.82 -20.85 -22.71
N LYS A 374 3.64 -21.63 -21.65
CA LYS A 374 4.54 -22.72 -21.26
C LYS A 374 4.64 -23.80 -22.34
N SER A 375 3.54 -24.09 -23.02
CA SER A 375 3.47 -25.09 -24.09
C SER A 375 4.36 -24.78 -25.30
N ILE A 376 4.67 -23.49 -25.52
CA ILE A 376 5.52 -23.02 -26.63
C ILE A 376 6.91 -22.58 -26.15
N GLY A 377 7.27 -22.88 -24.88
CA GLY A 377 8.58 -22.58 -24.30
C GLY A 377 8.86 -21.08 -24.05
N LYS A 378 7.81 -20.25 -23.99
CA LYS A 378 7.91 -18.76 -23.78
C LYS A 378 7.06 -18.29 -22.59
N ALA A 379 6.99 -19.09 -21.54
CA ALA A 379 6.15 -18.81 -20.38
C ALA A 379 6.45 -17.45 -19.71
N PRO A 380 7.71 -17.13 -19.39
CA PRO A 380 8.00 -15.85 -18.74
C PRO A 380 7.72 -14.64 -19.62
N GLU A 381 8.11 -14.70 -20.90
CA GLU A 381 7.90 -13.60 -21.85
C GLU A 381 6.42 -13.39 -22.14
N GLY A 382 5.63 -14.47 -22.28
CA GLY A 382 4.20 -14.42 -22.50
C GLY A 382 3.45 -13.72 -21.37
N MET A 383 3.82 -14.02 -20.12
CA MET A 383 3.30 -13.32 -18.94
C MET A 383 3.62 -11.82 -19.00
N LEU A 384 4.88 -11.45 -19.27
CA LEU A 384 5.30 -10.06 -19.34
C LEU A 384 4.62 -9.28 -20.47
N TYR A 385 4.33 -9.92 -21.61
CA TYR A 385 3.55 -9.30 -22.70
C TYR A 385 2.10 -9.05 -22.30
N ILE A 386 1.47 -9.96 -21.57
CA ILE A 386 0.09 -9.79 -21.08
C ILE A 386 0.03 -8.67 -20.04
N GLU A 387 0.97 -8.63 -19.09
CA GLU A 387 1.08 -7.54 -18.10
C GLU A 387 1.20 -6.18 -18.81
N ALA A 388 2.10 -6.06 -19.79
CA ALA A 388 2.28 -4.83 -20.55
C ALA A 388 1.03 -4.45 -21.38
N ALA A 389 0.43 -5.41 -22.08
CA ALA A 389 -0.76 -5.19 -22.89
C ALA A 389 -1.94 -4.72 -22.06
N CYS A 390 -2.22 -5.38 -20.93
CA CYS A 390 -3.26 -4.97 -19.99
C CYS A 390 -2.99 -3.57 -19.42
N GLY A 391 -1.75 -3.26 -19.06
CA GLY A 391 -1.35 -1.94 -18.60
C GLY A 391 -1.63 -0.84 -19.64
N ILE A 392 -1.29 -1.09 -20.92
CA ILE A 392 -1.57 -0.17 -22.02
C ILE A 392 -3.07 0.00 -22.24
N VAL A 393 -3.85 -1.09 -22.22
CA VAL A 393 -5.32 -1.04 -22.29
C VAL A 393 -5.88 -0.18 -21.15
N GLY A 394 -5.37 -0.38 -19.92
CA GLY A 394 -5.74 0.44 -18.77
C GLY A 394 -5.48 1.94 -18.98
N ILE A 395 -4.32 2.30 -19.56
CA ILE A 395 -3.98 3.69 -19.94
C ILE A 395 -4.99 4.25 -20.92
N VAL A 396 -5.25 3.54 -22.02
CA VAL A 396 -6.17 3.98 -23.07
C VAL A 396 -7.57 4.21 -22.49
N LEU A 397 -8.09 3.25 -21.75
CA LEU A 397 -9.40 3.37 -21.11
C LEU A 397 -9.46 4.57 -20.16
N PHE A 398 -8.43 4.76 -19.32
CA PHE A 398 -8.39 5.91 -18.41
C PHE A 398 -8.39 7.25 -19.15
N LEU A 399 -7.63 7.37 -20.23
CA LEU A 399 -7.61 8.59 -21.04
C LEU A 399 -8.96 8.86 -21.70
N ILE A 400 -9.65 7.82 -22.20
CA ILE A 400 -11.00 7.92 -22.77
C ILE A 400 -11.97 8.41 -21.69
N PHE A 401 -12.04 7.76 -20.53
CA PHE A 401 -12.92 8.17 -19.42
C PHE A 401 -12.61 9.59 -18.94
N SER A 402 -11.33 9.94 -18.83
CA SER A 402 -10.92 11.31 -18.46
C SER A 402 -11.40 12.36 -19.44
N ARG A 403 -11.42 12.08 -20.75
CA ARG A 403 -11.94 12.98 -21.80
C ARG A 403 -13.47 13.05 -21.77
N LEU A 404 -14.17 11.93 -21.69
CA LEU A 404 -15.64 11.86 -21.63
C LEU A 404 -16.20 12.66 -20.46
N LEU A 405 -15.53 12.57 -19.31
CA LEU A 405 -15.92 13.33 -18.12
C LEU A 405 -15.56 14.83 -18.24
N LYS A 406 -14.64 15.23 -19.11
CA LYS A 406 -14.38 16.65 -19.41
C LYS A 406 -15.53 17.32 -20.16
N GLY A 407 -16.19 16.61 -21.07
CA GLY A 407 -17.27 17.12 -21.91
C GLY A 407 -18.63 17.30 -21.20
N LYS A 408 -18.90 16.56 -20.15
CA LYS A 408 -20.11 16.75 -19.32
C LYS A 408 -19.84 17.83 -18.26
N LYS A 409 -20.24 19.07 -18.49
CA LYS A 409 -20.61 19.99 -17.40
C LYS A 409 -21.75 19.29 -16.68
N VAL A 410 -21.47 18.64 -15.55
CA VAL A 410 -22.52 18.21 -14.63
C VAL A 410 -23.13 19.51 -14.11
N SER A 411 -24.25 19.91 -14.67
CA SER A 411 -25.13 20.90 -14.08
C SER A 411 -25.55 20.34 -12.72
N LEU A 412 -24.84 20.72 -11.68
CA LEU A 412 -25.36 20.68 -10.34
C LEU A 412 -26.39 21.79 -10.29
N ALA A 413 -27.64 21.46 -10.72
CA ALA A 413 -28.80 22.24 -10.37
C ALA A 413 -28.80 22.33 -8.84
N ALA A 414 -28.71 23.57 -8.37
CA ALA A 414 -29.06 23.93 -7.03
C ALA A 414 -30.50 23.42 -6.74
N ASN A 415 -30.66 22.66 -5.69
CA ASN A 415 -31.83 22.60 -4.83
C ASN A 415 -31.36 22.19 -3.45
#